data_8a7bafe419492d3f88d36b5dbe11e572
#
_entry.id   8a7bafe419492d3f88d36b5dbe11e572
#
_cell.length_a   1.000
_cell.length_b   1.000
_cell.length_c   1.000
_cell.angle_alpha   90.00
_cell.angle_beta   90.00
_cell.angle_gamma   90.00
#
_symmetry.space_group_name_H-M   'P 1'
#
loop_
_entity.id
_entity.type
_entity.pdbx_description
1 polymer ?
#
loop_
_entity_poly.entity_id
_entity_poly.type
_entity_poly.pdbx_seq_one_letter_code
_entity_poly.pdbx_strand_id
1 'polypeptide(L)'
;MKTNFTLSYLKNSTYLFGLALLLGSTQSCSVTENTNAESKNAKTSKKEKEVKIYPDLLKKVMHVKSVETAKVDFFVFDSEGTIMVHYKMNEKDHKKINGLEKGTYTYQVFKNDEMSESGRIIIK
;
A
#
# COMPACT_ATOMS: atom_id res chain seq x y z
N MET A 1 -40.78 16.90 19.17
CA MET A 1 -40.84 17.13 17.71
C MET A 1 -40.31 15.89 17.02
N LYS A 2 -41.17 15.19 16.35
CA LYS A 2 -40.79 14.02 15.60
C LYS A 2 -40.37 14.47 14.20
N THR A 3 -39.10 14.48 13.91
CA THR A 3 -38.61 14.71 12.56
C THR A 3 -38.71 13.40 11.80
N ASN A 4 -39.74 13.31 10.98
CA ASN A 4 -39.85 12.23 10.02
C ASN A 4 -38.79 12.45 8.93
N PHE A 5 -37.67 11.80 9.08
CA PHE A 5 -36.70 11.66 8.01
C PHE A 5 -37.23 10.60 7.07
N THR A 6 -37.96 11.03 6.08
CA THR A 6 -38.32 10.15 4.97
C THR A 6 -37.10 9.90 4.13
N LEU A 7 -36.55 8.71 4.28
CA LEU A 7 -35.55 8.17 3.38
C LEU A 7 -36.20 7.88 2.03
N SER A 8 -36.37 8.87 1.21
CA SER A 8 -36.83 8.70 -0.17
C SER A 8 -35.72 8.89 -1.20
N TYR A 9 -34.48 8.57 -0.82
CA TYR A 9 -33.32 8.87 -1.66
C TYR A 9 -32.67 7.64 -2.31
N LEU A 10 -33.34 6.52 -2.38
CA LEU A 10 -32.71 5.30 -2.92
C LEU A 10 -33.43 4.73 -4.15
N LYS A 11 -34.02 5.58 -4.97
CA LYS A 11 -34.74 5.04 -6.14
C LYS A 11 -34.11 5.29 -7.52
N ASN A 12 -33.01 5.98 -7.60
CA ASN A 12 -32.49 6.35 -8.93
C ASN A 12 -31.06 5.86 -9.23
N SER A 13 -30.58 4.84 -8.51
CA SER A 13 -29.22 4.37 -8.74
C SER A 13 -29.09 3.11 -9.59
N THR A 14 -30.17 2.60 -10.11
CA THR A 14 -30.12 1.29 -10.78
C THR A 14 -30.02 1.34 -12.30
N TYR A 15 -29.98 2.50 -12.88
CA TYR A 15 -29.96 2.61 -14.34
C TYR A 15 -28.61 2.83 -15.00
N LEU A 16 -27.59 3.02 -14.24
CA LEU A 16 -26.26 3.30 -14.80
C LEU A 16 -25.38 2.06 -15.04
N PHE A 17 -25.81 0.91 -14.58
CA PHE A 17 -25.02 -0.31 -14.74
C PHE A 17 -25.26 -1.10 -16.02
N GLY A 18 -26.30 -0.76 -16.77
CA GLY A 18 -26.64 -1.51 -17.98
C GLY A 18 -25.82 -1.18 -19.22
N LEU A 19 -25.17 -0.04 -19.22
CA LEU A 19 -24.51 0.43 -20.45
C LEU A 19 -23.00 0.14 -20.50
N ALA A 20 -22.40 -0.18 -19.37
CA ALA A 20 -20.96 -0.42 -19.32
C ALA A 20 -20.53 -1.81 -19.81
N LEU A 21 -21.48 -2.72 -19.94
CA LEU A 21 -21.17 -4.11 -20.34
C LEU A 21 -21.07 -4.33 -21.85
N LEU A 22 -21.49 -3.38 -22.64
CA LEU A 22 -21.49 -3.53 -24.11
C LEU A 22 -20.20 -3.08 -24.80
N LEU A 23 -19.33 -2.39 -24.08
CA LEU A 23 -18.09 -1.88 -24.64
C LEU A 23 -16.86 -2.76 -24.36
N GLY A 24 -17.03 -3.82 -23.58
CA GLY A 24 -15.93 -4.69 -23.20
C GLY A 24 -15.61 -5.83 -24.16
N SER A 25 -16.41 -6.05 -25.17
CA SER A 25 -16.31 -7.28 -25.98
C SER A 25 -15.49 -7.16 -27.26
N THR A 26 -14.94 -6.02 -27.57
CA THR A 26 -14.16 -5.83 -28.80
C THR A 26 -12.68 -5.64 -28.60
N GLN A 27 -12.16 -6.00 -27.46
CA GLN A 27 -10.72 -6.13 -27.30
C GLN A 27 -10.31 -7.51 -27.78
N SER A 28 -10.26 -7.67 -29.06
CA SER A 28 -9.34 -8.64 -29.61
C SER A 28 -7.93 -8.15 -29.30
N CYS A 29 -7.39 -8.63 -28.22
CA CYS A 29 -5.97 -8.58 -28.04
C CYS A 29 -5.35 -9.41 -29.14
N SER A 30 -4.98 -8.79 -30.22
CA SER A 30 -3.95 -9.36 -31.06
C SER A 30 -2.68 -9.35 -30.23
N VAL A 31 -2.43 -10.43 -29.59
CA VAL A 31 -1.11 -10.73 -29.05
C VAL A 31 -0.24 -10.93 -30.28
N THR A 32 0.34 -9.88 -30.75
CA THR A 32 1.55 -10.00 -31.51
C THR A 32 2.63 -10.37 -30.51
N GLU A 33 2.89 -11.64 -30.43
CA GLU A 33 4.16 -12.12 -29.93
C GLU A 33 5.27 -11.49 -30.76
N ASN A 34 5.78 -10.39 -30.27
CA ASN A 34 7.12 -9.98 -30.58
C ASN A 34 7.96 -10.19 -29.35
N THR A 35 8.32 -11.41 -29.16
CA THR A 35 9.51 -11.84 -28.47
C THR A 35 10.72 -11.23 -29.12
N ASN A 36 11.02 -10.04 -28.84
CA ASN A 36 12.33 -9.40 -28.92
C ASN A 36 12.24 -8.02 -28.29
N ALA A 37 11.76 -7.99 -27.08
CA ALA A 37 12.10 -6.92 -26.20
C ALA A 37 13.49 -7.22 -25.66
N GLU A 38 14.47 -6.93 -26.45
CA GLU A 38 15.80 -6.67 -25.99
C GLU A 38 15.67 -5.55 -24.97
N SER A 39 15.80 -5.94 -23.74
CA SER A 39 15.77 -5.06 -22.58
C SER A 39 16.97 -4.13 -22.65
N LYS A 40 16.86 -3.12 -23.47
CA LYS A 40 17.77 -1.98 -23.39
C LYS A 40 17.34 -1.12 -22.23
N ASN A 41 18.05 -1.33 -21.11
CA ASN A 41 18.29 -0.32 -20.10
C ASN A 41 17.11 0.63 -19.86
N ALA A 42 16.01 0.11 -19.33
CA ALA A 42 15.27 0.90 -18.41
C ALA A 42 16.25 1.17 -17.27
N LYS A 43 16.84 2.35 -17.24
CA LYS A 43 17.36 2.94 -16.01
C LYS A 43 16.17 2.98 -15.07
N THR A 44 15.95 1.90 -14.39
CA THR A 44 15.11 1.88 -13.21
C THR A 44 15.78 2.91 -12.32
N SER A 45 15.25 4.10 -12.30
CA SER A 45 15.60 5.06 -11.28
C SER A 45 15.34 4.32 -9.99
N LYS A 46 16.39 3.92 -9.34
CA LYS A 46 16.36 3.16 -8.10
C LYS A 46 15.72 4.11 -7.10
N LYS A 47 14.38 4.03 -6.99
CA LYS A 47 13.64 4.87 -6.05
C LYS A 47 14.27 4.62 -4.71
N GLU A 48 14.89 5.64 -4.16
CA GLU A 48 15.56 5.54 -2.89
C GLU A 48 14.52 5.18 -1.84
N LYS A 49 14.77 4.13 -1.08
CA LYS A 49 13.84 3.69 -0.04
C LYS A 49 13.80 4.72 1.06
N GLU A 50 12.63 5.13 1.45
CA GLU A 50 12.42 6.13 2.51
C GLU A 50 12.63 5.56 3.91
N VAL A 51 12.42 4.24 4.06
CA VAL A 51 12.69 3.55 5.31
C VAL A 51 13.53 2.30 5.07
N LYS A 52 14.34 1.96 6.06
CA LYS A 52 15.05 0.67 6.14
C LYS A 52 14.44 -0.17 7.23
N ILE A 53 13.98 -1.36 6.87
CA ILE A 53 13.46 -2.36 7.80
C ILE A 53 14.46 -3.49 7.88
N TYR A 54 14.88 -3.84 9.10
CA TYR A 54 15.84 -4.91 9.31
C TYR A 54 15.55 -5.66 10.61
N PRO A 55 15.80 -6.99 10.66
CA PRO A 55 15.64 -7.79 11.85
C PRO A 55 16.82 -7.62 12.80
N ASP A 56 16.53 -7.59 14.09
CA ASP A 56 17.53 -7.85 15.14
C ASP A 56 17.48 -9.34 15.48
N LEU A 57 18.42 -10.10 14.97
CA LEU A 57 18.46 -11.56 15.13
C LEU A 57 18.64 -11.99 16.57
N LEU A 58 19.29 -11.18 17.39
CA LEU A 58 19.56 -11.48 18.80
C LEU A 58 18.29 -11.28 19.66
N LYS A 59 17.53 -10.25 19.35
CA LYS A 59 16.35 -9.86 20.14
C LYS A 59 15.03 -10.31 19.54
N LYS A 60 15.04 -10.92 18.36
CA LYS A 60 13.84 -11.31 17.60
C LYS A 60 12.86 -10.15 17.40
N VAL A 61 13.38 -8.98 17.15
CA VAL A 61 12.62 -7.74 16.97
C VAL A 61 12.91 -7.15 15.60
N MET A 62 11.92 -6.57 14.97
CA MET A 62 12.12 -5.81 13.74
C MET A 62 12.39 -4.35 14.07
N HIS A 63 13.26 -3.74 13.30
CA HIS A 63 13.56 -2.32 13.40
C HIS A 63 13.18 -1.60 12.12
N VAL A 64 12.69 -0.40 12.26
CA VAL A 64 12.47 0.52 11.14
C VAL A 64 13.26 1.81 11.39
N LYS A 65 14.00 2.23 10.38
CA LYS A 65 14.79 3.46 10.41
C LYS A 65 14.39 4.35 9.25
N SER A 66 14.06 5.59 9.53
CA SER A 66 13.85 6.60 8.49
C SER A 66 15.19 6.95 7.82
N VAL A 67 15.18 6.96 6.51
CA VAL A 67 16.31 7.42 5.68
C VAL A 67 16.03 8.82 5.15
N GLU A 68 14.75 9.15 5.08
CA GLU A 68 14.27 10.42 4.53
C GLU A 68 14.56 11.60 5.48
N THR A 69 14.77 12.75 4.90
CA THR A 69 14.95 14.02 5.63
C THR A 69 13.61 14.66 6.03
N ALA A 70 12.52 14.25 5.38
CA ALA A 70 11.18 14.71 5.69
C ALA A 70 10.49 13.81 6.73
N LYS A 71 9.43 14.34 7.31
CA LYS A 71 8.54 13.55 8.17
C LYS A 71 7.82 12.50 7.33
N VAL A 72 7.76 11.29 7.84
CA VAL A 72 7.03 10.18 7.24
C VAL A 72 6.14 9.49 8.28
N ASP A 73 4.99 9.04 7.84
CA ASP A 73 4.12 8.16 8.62
C ASP A 73 4.32 6.72 8.15
N PHE A 74 4.68 5.86 9.08
CA PHE A 74 4.93 4.44 8.84
C PHE A 74 3.82 3.60 9.45
N PHE A 75 3.15 2.80 8.64
CA PHE A 75 2.09 1.90 9.04
C PHE A 75 2.45 0.45 8.78
N VAL A 76 2.00 -0.43 9.66
CA VAL A 76 2.03 -1.88 9.45
C VAL A 76 0.63 -2.42 9.57
N PHE A 77 0.23 -3.21 8.61
CA PHE A 77 -1.07 -3.86 8.52
C PHE A 77 -0.92 -5.38 8.59
N ASP A 78 -1.87 -6.03 9.20
CA ASP A 78 -2.00 -7.49 9.13
C ASP A 78 -2.59 -7.94 7.78
N SER A 79 -2.84 -9.24 7.64
CA SER A 79 -3.46 -9.83 6.45
C SER A 79 -4.91 -9.40 6.23
N GLU A 80 -5.57 -8.89 7.24
CA GLU A 80 -6.97 -8.42 7.20
C GLU A 80 -7.06 -6.91 6.93
N GLY A 81 -5.93 -6.23 6.87
CA GLY A 81 -5.86 -4.79 6.66
C GLY A 81 -6.00 -3.97 7.95
N THR A 82 -5.87 -4.60 9.11
CA THR A 82 -5.89 -3.92 10.40
C THR A 82 -4.55 -3.25 10.67
N ILE A 83 -4.57 -2.02 11.13
CA ILE A 83 -3.35 -1.30 11.52
C ILE A 83 -2.81 -1.89 12.82
N MET A 84 -1.65 -2.53 12.73
CA MET A 84 -0.95 -3.10 13.87
C MET A 84 0.02 -2.11 14.50
N VAL A 85 0.63 -1.29 13.68
CA VAL A 85 1.65 -0.31 14.11
C VAL A 85 1.50 0.97 13.31
N HIS A 86 1.62 2.10 13.99
CA HIS A 86 1.72 3.41 13.37
C HIS A 86 2.82 4.23 14.07
N TYR A 87 3.80 4.67 13.31
CA TYR A 87 4.86 5.55 13.78
C TYR A 87 4.95 6.80 12.93
N LYS A 88 4.94 7.94 13.58
CA LYS A 88 5.39 9.20 12.98
C LYS A 88 6.90 9.27 13.15
N MET A 89 7.62 9.34 12.05
CA MET A 89 9.08 9.32 12.04
C MET A 89 9.62 10.61 11.43
N ASN A 90 10.63 11.15 12.09
CA ASN A 90 11.38 12.29 11.60
C ASN A 90 12.68 11.78 10.92
N GLU A 91 13.51 12.72 10.49
CA GLU A 91 14.82 12.43 9.96
C GLU A 91 15.64 11.55 10.91
N LYS A 92 16.18 10.46 10.37
CA LYS A 92 17.04 9.50 11.10
C LYS A 92 16.38 8.80 12.30
N ASP A 93 15.08 8.95 12.48
CA ASP A 93 14.37 8.24 13.54
C ASP A 93 14.52 6.73 13.38
N HIS A 94 14.63 6.07 14.53
CA HIS A 94 14.76 4.64 14.64
C HIS A 94 13.74 4.11 15.65
N LYS A 95 12.85 3.26 15.21
CA LYS A 95 11.80 2.65 16.02
C LYS A 95 11.91 1.13 16.01
N LYS A 96 11.49 0.53 17.11
CA LYS A 96 11.33 -0.92 17.20
C LYS A 96 9.90 -1.30 16.89
N ILE A 97 9.73 -2.30 16.06
CA ILE A 97 8.41 -2.89 15.78
C ILE A 97 8.23 -4.04 16.77
N ASN A 98 7.40 -3.83 17.77
CA ASN A 98 7.10 -4.79 18.81
C ASN A 98 5.68 -5.33 18.68
N GLY A 99 5.40 -6.47 19.30
CA GLY A 99 4.05 -7.01 19.43
C GLY A 99 3.49 -7.65 18.16
N LEU A 100 4.31 -7.87 17.15
CA LEU A 100 3.90 -8.64 15.98
C LEU A 100 4.18 -10.13 16.21
N GLU A 101 3.18 -10.95 15.96
CA GLU A 101 3.30 -12.41 15.96
C GLU A 101 3.93 -12.90 14.66
N LYS A 102 4.22 -14.19 14.61
CA LYS A 102 4.71 -14.83 13.38
C LYS A 102 3.68 -14.69 12.28
N GLY A 103 4.10 -14.24 11.13
CA GLY A 103 3.20 -14.03 10.00
C GLY A 103 3.74 -13.04 8.98
N THR A 104 2.90 -12.77 8.00
CA THR A 104 3.19 -11.80 6.94
C THR A 104 2.36 -10.55 7.16
N TYR A 105 3.04 -9.42 7.13
CA TYR A 105 2.46 -8.08 7.30
C TYR A 105 2.79 -7.22 6.08
N THR A 106 1.96 -6.22 5.85
CA THR A 106 2.20 -5.20 4.83
C THR A 106 2.57 -3.90 5.52
N TYR A 107 3.60 -3.21 5.05
CA TYR A 107 3.88 -1.87 5.52
C TYR A 107 3.62 -0.84 4.42
N GLN A 108 3.28 0.36 4.84
CA GLN A 108 3.11 1.52 3.98
C GLN A 108 3.77 2.73 4.62
N VAL A 109 4.38 3.55 3.79
CA VAL A 109 5.01 4.81 4.18
C VAL A 109 4.32 5.94 3.44
N PHE A 110 3.89 6.92 4.19
CA PHE A 110 3.28 8.14 3.67
C PHE A 110 4.19 9.32 3.91
N LYS A 111 4.31 10.17 2.91
CA LYS A 111 5.02 11.43 2.96
C LYS A 111 4.10 12.52 2.40
N ASN A 112 3.85 13.56 3.19
CA ASN A 112 2.91 14.62 2.82
C ASN A 112 1.53 14.08 2.40
N ASP A 113 1.00 13.12 3.17
CA ASP A 113 -0.28 12.45 2.94
C ASP A 113 -0.36 11.61 1.64
N GLU A 114 0.74 11.43 0.96
CA GLU A 114 0.83 10.55 -0.20
C GLU A 114 1.61 9.27 0.13
N MET A 115 1.12 8.13 -0.35
CA MET A 115 1.82 6.87 -0.20
C MET A 115 3.08 6.86 -1.08
N SER A 116 4.22 6.82 -0.45
CA SER A 116 5.52 6.88 -1.13
C SER A 116 6.19 5.52 -1.26
N GLU A 117 6.00 4.65 -0.30
CA GLU A 117 6.59 3.32 -0.28
C GLU A 117 5.63 2.29 0.31
N SER A 118 5.68 1.06 -0.18
CA SER A 118 5.00 -0.08 0.42
C SER A 118 5.80 -1.37 0.23
N GLY A 119 5.56 -2.36 1.10
CA GLY A 119 6.24 -3.63 1.01
C GLY A 119 5.71 -4.64 2.03
N ARG A 120 6.43 -5.73 2.21
CA ARG A 120 6.05 -6.81 3.11
C ARG A 120 7.09 -7.01 4.21
N ILE A 121 6.60 -7.36 5.40
CA ILE A 121 7.41 -7.79 6.54
C ILE A 121 7.01 -9.23 6.87
N ILE A 122 7.99 -10.11 7.00
CA ILE A 122 7.77 -11.50 7.38
C ILE A 122 8.43 -11.72 8.74
N ILE A 123 7.61 -12.07 9.74
CA ILE A 123 8.05 -12.45 11.07
C ILE A 123 8.09 -13.98 11.14
N LYS A 124 9.27 -14.53 11.35
CA LYS A 124 9.50 -15.99 11.42
C LYS A 124 9.49 -16.52 12.85
#